data_52e5c494882fd7da26a1fe35fc65ed70
#
_entry.id   52e5c494882fd7da26a1fe35fc65ed70
#
_cell.length_a   1.000
_cell.length_b   1.000
_cell.length_c   1.000
_cell.angle_alpha   90.00
_cell.angle_beta   90.00
_cell.angle_gamma   90.00
#
_symmetry.space_group_name_H-M   'P 1'
#
loop_
_entity.id
_entity.type
_entity.pdbx_description
1 polymer ?
#
loop_
_entity_poly.entity_id
_entity_poly.type
_entity_poly.pdbx_seq_one_letter_code
_entity_poly.pdbx_strand_id
1 'polypeptide(L)' 'MDTHEAMQDLLNTHTNSELQELTGDNYYTIASWRFKFNCNQLSMEKQIEILTKLKYQPTQNLLWKKQAK' A
#
# COMPACT_ATOMS: atom_id res chain seq x y z
N MET A 1 1.65 8.67 -9.93
CA MET A 1 0.52 8.42 -9.00
C MET A 1 0.77 9.16 -7.70
N ASP A 2 -0.26 9.78 -7.14
CA ASP A 2 -0.14 10.30 -5.77
C ASP A 2 -0.25 9.14 -4.77
N THR A 3 -0.10 9.44 -3.48
CA THR A 3 -0.10 8.38 -2.47
C THR A 3 -1.42 7.62 -2.43
N HIS A 4 -2.54 8.30 -2.55
CA HIS A 4 -3.85 7.66 -2.56
C HIS A 4 -4.00 6.72 -3.75
N GLU A 5 -3.63 7.18 -4.94
CA GLU A 5 -3.70 6.38 -6.16
C GLU A 5 -2.77 5.16 -6.08
N ALA A 6 -1.57 5.34 -5.54
CA ALA A 6 -0.62 4.24 -5.38
C ALA A 6 -1.16 3.17 -4.43
N MET A 7 -1.77 3.58 -3.32
CA MET A 7 -2.40 2.65 -2.39
C MET A 7 -3.57 1.92 -3.03
N GLN A 8 -4.39 2.64 -3.80
CA GLN A 8 -5.52 2.04 -4.49
C GLN A 8 -5.04 1.01 -5.52
N ASP A 9 -4.02 1.34 -6.30
CA ASP A 9 -3.42 0.41 -7.25
C ASP A 9 -2.90 -0.84 -6.54
N LEU A 10 -2.17 -0.65 -5.45
CA LEU A 10 -1.62 -1.76 -4.67
C LEU A 10 -2.72 -2.69 -4.16
N LEU A 11 -3.77 -2.13 -3.58
CA LEU A 11 -4.85 -2.94 -3.01
C LEU A 11 -5.71 -3.60 -4.09
N ASN A 12 -5.78 -3.01 -5.29
CA ASN A 12 -6.54 -3.58 -6.40
C ASN A 12 -5.77 -4.66 -7.15
N THR A 13 -4.45 -4.61 -7.14
CA THR A 13 -3.62 -5.54 -7.90
C THR A 13 -3.11 -6.72 -7.07
N HIS A 14 -3.30 -6.67 -5.75
CA HIS A 14 -2.82 -7.72 -4.85
C HIS A 14 -3.95 -8.25 -3.98
N THR A 15 -3.98 -9.56 -3.79
CA THR A 15 -4.89 -10.17 -2.82
C THR A 15 -4.31 -10.03 -1.42
N ASN A 16 -5.15 -10.25 -0.40
CA ASN A 16 -4.66 -10.22 0.98
C ASN A 16 -3.58 -11.26 1.21
N SER A 17 -3.71 -12.43 0.59
CA SER A 17 -2.70 -13.49 0.71
C SER A 17 -1.36 -13.06 0.12
N GLU A 18 -1.40 -12.39 -1.04
CA GLU A 18 -0.17 -11.89 -1.67
C GLU A 18 0.50 -10.82 -0.81
N LEU A 19 -0.28 -9.91 -0.26
CA LEU A 19 0.24 -8.86 0.61
C LEU A 19 0.83 -9.45 1.89
N GLN A 20 0.19 -10.47 2.45
CA GLN A 20 0.68 -11.18 3.61
C GLN A 20 2.07 -11.79 3.34
N GLU A 21 2.22 -12.40 2.20
CA GLU A 21 3.48 -13.03 1.79
C GLU A 21 4.57 -11.99 1.55
N LEU A 22 4.23 -10.90 0.90
CA LEU A 22 5.19 -9.85 0.54
C LEU A 22 5.65 -9.02 1.74
N THR A 23 4.77 -8.78 2.70
CA THR A 23 5.07 -7.91 3.84
C THR A 23 5.46 -8.68 5.09
N GLY A 24 5.09 -9.95 5.19
CA GLY A 24 5.27 -10.73 6.39
C GLY A 24 4.27 -10.44 7.50
N ASP A 25 3.30 -9.56 7.24
CA ASP A 25 2.24 -9.25 8.21
C ASP A 25 1.14 -10.32 8.15
N ASN A 26 0.33 -10.41 9.21
CA ASN A 26 -0.73 -11.40 9.23
C ASN A 26 -1.96 -10.91 8.45
N TYR A 27 -2.86 -11.85 8.17
CA TYR A 27 -4.06 -11.57 7.38
C TYR A 27 -4.92 -10.46 7.98
N TYR A 28 -5.07 -10.44 9.30
CA TYR A 28 -5.90 -9.44 9.96
C TYR A 28 -5.34 -8.04 9.83
N THR A 29 -4.02 -7.91 9.87
CA THR A 29 -3.36 -6.62 9.68
C THR A 29 -3.65 -6.08 8.28
N ILE A 30 -3.56 -6.93 7.27
CA ILE A 30 -3.79 -6.54 5.89
C ILE A 30 -5.26 -6.20 5.65
N ALA A 31 -6.18 -6.98 6.20
CA ALA A 31 -7.60 -6.69 6.12
C ALA A 31 -7.92 -5.34 6.77
N SER A 32 -7.23 -5.02 7.87
CA SER A 32 -7.37 -3.74 8.54
C SER A 32 -6.91 -2.57 7.66
N TRP A 33 -5.80 -2.72 6.97
CA TRP A 33 -5.32 -1.69 6.03
C TRP A 33 -6.38 -1.40 4.98
N ARG A 34 -6.93 -2.44 4.39
CA ARG A 34 -7.92 -2.31 3.32
C ARG A 34 -9.17 -1.62 3.83
N PHE A 35 -9.63 -2.03 5.00
CA PHE A 35 -10.80 -1.41 5.62
C PHE A 35 -10.56 0.07 5.93
N LYS A 36 -9.45 0.38 6.59
CA LYS A 36 -9.12 1.75 6.97
C LYS A 36 -8.93 2.65 5.76
N PHE A 37 -8.28 2.13 4.73
CA PHE A 37 -8.09 2.88 3.49
C PHE A 37 -9.43 3.23 2.85
N ASN A 38 -10.33 2.27 2.77
CA ASN A 38 -11.66 2.49 2.19
C ASN A 38 -12.49 3.49 2.98
N CYS A 39 -12.24 3.62 4.28
CA CYS A 39 -12.92 4.57 5.15
C CYS A 39 -12.15 5.89 5.31
N ASN A 40 -11.07 6.07 4.58
CA ASN A 40 -10.18 7.24 4.71
C ASN A 40 -9.62 7.40 6.12
N GLN A 41 -9.39 6.29 6.82
CA GLN A 41 -8.87 6.28 8.19
C GLN A 41 -7.42 5.82 8.28
N LEU A 42 -6.81 5.45 7.15
CA LEU A 42 -5.41 5.04 7.14
C LEU A 42 -4.52 6.27 7.08
N SER A 43 -3.63 6.42 8.06
CA SER A 43 -2.77 7.60 8.13
C SER A 43 -1.81 7.66 6.93
N MET A 44 -1.38 8.86 6.58
CA MET A 44 -0.43 9.05 5.49
C MET A 44 0.89 8.34 5.78
N GLU A 45 1.37 8.39 7.01
CA GLU A 45 2.59 7.70 7.41
C GLU A 45 2.50 6.20 7.16
N LYS A 46 1.35 5.61 7.50
CA LYS A 46 1.14 4.17 7.30
C LYS A 46 1.08 3.84 5.82
N GLN A 47 0.43 4.68 5.03
CA GLN A 47 0.38 4.48 3.58
C GLN A 47 1.79 4.51 2.98
N ILE A 48 2.61 5.47 3.37
CA ILE A 48 3.99 5.59 2.89
C ILE A 48 4.80 4.36 3.30
N GLU A 49 4.65 3.90 4.52
CA GLU A 49 5.32 2.71 5.02
C GLU A 49 4.97 1.47 4.19
N ILE A 50 3.68 1.27 3.93
CA ILE A 50 3.22 0.12 3.14
C ILE A 50 3.76 0.19 1.71
N LEU A 51 3.68 1.35 1.08
CA LEU A 51 4.17 1.52 -0.28
C LEU A 51 5.67 1.26 -0.38
N THR A 52 6.43 1.73 0.60
CA THR A 52 7.87 1.50 0.65
C THR A 52 8.19 0.02 0.80
N LYS A 53 7.47 -0.69 1.65
CA LYS A 53 7.66 -2.14 1.82
C LYS A 53 7.41 -2.90 0.53
N LEU A 54 6.48 -2.45 -0.29
CA LEU A 54 6.09 -3.13 -1.51
C LEU A 54 6.78 -2.58 -2.75
N LYS A 55 7.88 -1.88 -2.55
CA LYS A 55 8.77 -1.41 -3.61
C LYS A 55 8.16 -0.35 -4.51
N TYR A 56 7.20 0.40 -4.00
CA TYR A 56 6.81 1.63 -4.66
C TYR A 56 7.81 2.72 -4.28
N GLN A 57 8.20 3.54 -5.22
CA GLN A 57 9.19 4.58 -4.98
C GLN A 57 8.59 5.96 -5.26
N PRO A 58 8.87 6.96 -4.41
CA PRO A 58 8.44 8.32 -4.68
C PRO A 58 9.22 8.87 -5.88
N THR A 59 8.51 9.44 -6.85
CA THR A 59 9.14 10.05 -8.03
C THR A 59 9.23 11.55 -7.91
N GLN A 60 8.34 12.12 -7.12
CA GLN A 60 8.28 13.55 -6.78
C GLN A 60 7.63 13.64 -5.41
N ASN A 61 7.40 14.85 -4.91
CA ASN A 61 6.72 15.03 -3.64
C ASN A 61 5.40 14.26 -3.63
N LEU A 62 5.29 13.24 -2.80
CA LEU A 62 4.09 12.42 -2.62
C LEU A 62 3.58 11.72 -3.89
N LEU A 63 4.36 11.70 -4.97
CA LEU A 63 4.03 10.92 -6.15
C LEU A 63 4.81 9.61 -6.11
N TRP A 64 4.19 8.54 -6.58
CA TRP A 64 4.75 7.20 -6.48
C TRP A 64 4.81 6.52 -7.82
N LYS A 65 5.79 5.63 -7.95
CA LYS A 65 6.00 4.85 -9.14
C LYS A 65 6.23 3.40 -8.72
N LYS A 66 5.56 2.49 -9.40
CA LYS A 66 5.78 1.07 -9.16
C LYS A 66 7.15 0.69 -9.68
N GLN A 67 7.95 0.05 -8.82
CA GLN A 67 9.29 -0.34 -9.20
C GLN A 67 9.25 -1.46 -10.23
N ALA A 68 10.00 -1.31 -11.32
CA ALA A 68 10.14 -2.36 -12.31
C ALA A 68 10.97 -3.52 -11.73
N LYS A 69 10.60 -4.70 -12.12
CA LYS A 69 11.36 -5.89 -11.71
C LYS A 69 12.60 -6.08 -12.56
#